data_2abf17862a2c6ada2e22aa148c97e8a0
#
_entry.id   2abf17862a2c6ada2e22aa148c97e8a0
#
_cell.length_a   1.000
_cell.length_b   1.000
_cell.length_c   1.000
_cell.angle_alpha   90.00
_cell.angle_beta   90.00
_cell.angle_gamma   90.00
#
_symmetry.space_group_name_H-M   'P 1'
#
loop_
_entity.id
_entity.type
_entity.pdbx_description
1 polymer ?
#
loop_
_entity_poly.entity_id
_entity_poly.type
_entity_poly.pdbx_seq_one_letter_code
_entity_poly.pdbx_strand_id
1 'polypeptide(L)'
;QKKVAVVLALKTHTDVPENKIKEVTEVIDQTPILSSQHLELLSFTARYYCYPLGETIHIALPGALRQGENPDKTSINMISLTEKGAKVPSLKAKTQLNLLKQLAQSGKSSITELKALGFSKKTIDALIDKELITQSIEHDNQWQSVAPTVGTKPVLNKEQAVACTTINQSVGFKSFLLEGVTGSGKTEVYLQCLEEVLQRGEQALVLVPEIGLTPQTVNRFRRRFPDTPIMLWHSALTDNERLQTWRFCEKGSCAIVIGTRSSIFLPF
;
A
#
# COMPACT_ATOMS: atom_id res chain seq x y z
N GLN A 1 31.78 -12.25 5.29
CA GLN A 1 30.45 -12.02 4.67
C GLN A 1 29.92 -10.68 5.14
N LYS A 2 29.65 -9.73 4.24
CA LYS A 2 29.01 -8.47 4.60
C LYS A 2 27.58 -8.78 5.09
N LYS A 3 27.18 -8.14 6.19
CA LYS A 3 25.81 -8.26 6.75
C LYS A 3 25.24 -6.87 6.89
N VAL A 4 24.00 -6.70 6.51
CA VAL A 4 23.22 -5.48 6.75
C VAL A 4 22.55 -5.60 8.10
N ALA A 5 22.54 -4.52 8.87
CA ALA A 5 21.93 -4.46 10.19
C ALA A 5 21.22 -3.11 10.36
N VAL A 6 20.23 -3.08 11.23
CA VAL A 6 19.54 -1.84 11.61
C VAL A 6 20.14 -1.32 12.91
N VAL A 7 20.56 -0.06 12.92
CA VAL A 7 21.06 0.63 14.11
C VAL A 7 19.87 1.02 14.98
N LEU A 8 19.75 0.46 16.18
CA LEU A 8 18.64 0.73 17.10
C LEU A 8 18.98 1.81 18.12
N ALA A 9 20.23 1.90 18.53
CA ALA A 9 20.69 2.88 19.50
C ALA A 9 22.20 3.09 19.39
N LEU A 10 22.66 4.26 19.78
CA LEU A 10 24.06 4.57 20.00
C LEU A 10 24.33 4.57 21.51
N LYS A 11 25.40 3.92 21.93
CA LYS A 11 25.82 3.85 23.35
C LYS A 11 27.28 4.26 23.47
N THR A 12 27.59 4.96 24.54
CA THR A 12 28.97 5.36 24.89
C THR A 12 29.71 4.31 25.73
N HIS A 13 28.98 3.33 26.26
CA HIS A 13 29.51 2.26 27.05
C HIS A 13 28.89 0.91 26.71
N THR A 14 29.68 -0.16 26.80
CA THR A 14 29.24 -1.53 26.52
C THR A 14 29.97 -2.51 27.41
N ASP A 15 29.31 -3.58 27.83
CA ASP A 15 29.89 -4.72 28.55
C ASP A 15 30.50 -5.76 27.59
N VAL A 16 30.40 -5.54 26.28
CA VAL A 16 30.99 -6.44 25.28
C VAL A 16 32.50 -6.20 25.23
N PRO A 17 33.34 -7.26 25.35
CA PRO A 17 34.78 -7.14 25.20
C PRO A 17 35.17 -6.51 23.86
N GLU A 18 36.17 -5.61 23.87
CA GLU A 18 36.61 -4.87 22.67
C GLU A 18 36.94 -5.78 21.46
N ASN A 19 37.55 -6.94 21.71
CA ASN A 19 37.87 -7.92 20.68
C ASN A 19 36.66 -8.58 20.01
N LYS A 20 35.45 -8.40 20.57
CA LYS A 20 34.19 -8.88 20.01
C LYS A 20 33.39 -7.78 19.35
N ILE A 21 33.78 -6.52 19.51
CA ILE A 21 33.16 -5.39 18.85
C ILE A 21 33.59 -5.38 17.38
N LYS A 22 32.65 -5.27 16.49
CA LYS A 22 32.92 -5.18 15.05
C LYS A 22 32.63 -3.75 14.58
N GLU A 23 33.53 -3.23 13.79
CA GLU A 23 33.38 -1.93 13.17
C GLU A 23 32.25 -1.93 12.13
N VAL A 24 31.50 -0.84 12.07
CA VAL A 24 30.56 -0.56 11.00
C VAL A 24 31.35 -0.15 9.78
N THR A 25 31.23 -0.92 8.70
CA THR A 25 32.01 -0.66 7.47
C THR A 25 31.45 0.54 6.71
N GLU A 26 30.12 0.70 6.73
CA GLU A 26 29.43 1.70 5.94
C GLU A 26 28.04 2.00 6.56
N VAL A 27 27.66 3.26 6.57
CA VAL A 27 26.30 3.71 6.89
C VAL A 27 25.56 3.92 5.57
N ILE A 28 24.56 3.06 5.29
CA ILE A 28 23.87 3.03 4.00
C ILE A 28 22.90 4.19 3.89
N ASP A 29 22.13 4.46 4.95
CA ASP A 29 21.05 5.45 4.95
C ASP A 29 21.50 6.74 5.63
N GLN A 30 21.30 7.89 4.96
CA GLN A 30 21.61 9.22 5.51
C GLN A 30 20.59 9.65 6.58
N THR A 31 19.38 9.15 6.49
CA THR A 31 18.27 9.39 7.42
C THR A 31 17.72 8.05 7.93
N PRO A 32 17.19 8.00 9.16
CA PRO A 32 16.57 6.78 9.68
C PRO A 32 15.41 6.34 8.78
N ILE A 33 15.45 5.08 8.32
CA ILE A 33 14.36 4.47 7.53
C ILE A 33 13.15 4.05 8.38
N LEU A 34 13.33 3.92 9.69
CA LEU A 34 12.27 3.63 10.64
C LEU A 34 12.12 4.83 11.57
N SER A 35 10.92 5.41 11.61
CA SER A 35 10.60 6.49 12.56
C SER A 35 10.62 5.97 14.00
N SER A 36 10.72 6.86 14.98
CA SER A 36 10.64 6.51 16.41
C SER A 36 9.32 5.81 16.73
N GLN A 37 8.21 6.28 16.18
CA GLN A 37 6.89 5.67 16.36
C GLN A 37 6.82 4.25 15.76
N HIS A 38 7.44 4.05 14.60
CA HIS A 38 7.49 2.73 13.97
C HIS A 38 8.34 1.76 14.81
N LEU A 39 9.51 2.19 15.33
CA LEU A 39 10.33 1.39 16.24
C LEU A 39 9.59 1.07 17.55
N GLU A 40 8.76 1.97 18.03
CA GLU A 40 7.91 1.76 19.21
C GLU A 40 6.86 0.66 18.97
N LEU A 41 6.17 0.71 17.81
CA LEU A 41 5.24 -0.34 17.37
C LEU A 41 5.93 -1.70 17.28
N LEU A 42 7.12 -1.76 16.66
CA LEU A 42 7.88 -3.00 16.50
C LEU A 42 8.35 -3.54 17.85
N SER A 43 8.80 -2.66 18.76
CA SER A 43 9.20 -3.01 20.11
C SER A 43 8.03 -3.51 20.96
N PHE A 44 6.87 -2.87 20.84
CA PHE A 44 5.62 -3.33 21.44
C PHE A 44 5.24 -4.72 20.92
N THR A 45 5.26 -4.91 19.61
CA THR A 45 4.92 -6.19 18.96
C THR A 45 5.85 -7.31 19.43
N ALA A 46 7.16 -7.07 19.44
CA ALA A 46 8.16 -8.03 19.91
C ALA A 46 7.90 -8.47 21.35
N ARG A 47 7.62 -7.52 22.24
CA ARG A 47 7.31 -7.80 23.64
C ARG A 47 5.98 -8.52 23.82
N TYR A 48 4.94 -8.06 23.15
CA TYR A 48 3.58 -8.60 23.27
C TYR A 48 3.50 -10.06 22.81
N TYR A 49 4.16 -10.39 21.69
CA TYR A 49 4.17 -11.74 21.14
C TYR A 49 5.38 -12.59 21.60
N CYS A 50 6.19 -12.11 22.54
CA CYS A 50 7.41 -12.78 23.00
C CYS A 50 8.32 -13.19 21.83
N TYR A 51 8.47 -12.31 20.82
CA TYR A 51 9.25 -12.56 19.63
C TYR A 51 10.50 -11.69 19.56
N PRO A 52 11.64 -12.16 19.01
CA PRO A 52 12.87 -11.37 18.96
C PRO A 52 12.69 -10.05 18.18
N LEU A 53 13.15 -8.94 18.75
CA LEU A 53 13.00 -7.62 18.13
C LEU A 53 13.64 -7.55 16.73
N GLY A 54 14.84 -8.15 16.58
CA GLY A 54 15.50 -8.19 15.27
C GLY A 54 14.67 -8.88 14.19
N GLU A 55 14.01 -9.98 14.51
CA GLU A 55 13.13 -10.70 13.61
C GLU A 55 11.84 -9.89 13.31
N THR A 56 11.32 -9.19 14.32
CA THR A 56 10.15 -8.30 14.13
C THR A 56 10.48 -7.18 13.16
N ILE A 57 11.65 -6.55 13.29
CA ILE A 57 12.13 -5.54 12.34
C ILE A 57 12.35 -6.14 10.96
N HIS A 58 12.89 -7.35 10.89
CA HIS A 58 13.11 -8.06 9.64
C HIS A 58 11.80 -8.30 8.86
N ILE A 59 10.70 -8.62 9.56
CA ILE A 59 9.37 -8.79 8.95
C ILE A 59 8.80 -7.45 8.44
N ALA A 60 9.07 -6.36 9.15
CA ALA A 60 8.58 -5.03 8.81
C ALA A 60 9.29 -4.40 7.60
N LEU A 61 10.53 -4.78 7.34
CA LEU A 61 11.32 -4.23 6.25
C LEU A 61 11.20 -5.08 4.97
N PRO A 62 11.02 -4.45 3.80
CA PRO A 62 11.14 -5.12 2.51
C PRO A 62 12.48 -5.83 2.31
N GLY A 63 12.50 -6.91 1.52
CA GLY A 63 13.70 -7.71 1.25
C GLY A 63 14.87 -6.88 0.72
N ALA A 64 14.60 -5.95 -0.18
CA ALA A 64 15.61 -5.06 -0.77
C ALA A 64 16.31 -4.17 0.29
N LEU A 65 15.56 -3.58 1.23
CA LEU A 65 16.14 -2.78 2.32
C LEU A 65 17.00 -3.63 3.25
N ARG A 66 16.59 -4.87 3.50
CA ARG A 66 17.38 -5.85 4.30
C ARG A 66 18.71 -6.25 3.63
N GLN A 67 18.79 -6.10 2.31
CA GLN A 67 19.99 -6.36 1.50
C GLN A 67 20.85 -5.12 1.31
N GLY A 68 20.40 -3.95 1.81
CA GLY A 68 21.13 -2.69 1.71
C GLY A 68 20.95 -2.02 0.34
N GLU A 69 19.88 -2.33 -0.37
CA GLU A 69 19.55 -1.61 -1.60
C GLU A 69 19.09 -0.19 -1.27
N ASN A 70 19.50 0.76 -2.14
CA ASN A 70 19.09 2.15 -1.95
C ASN A 70 17.59 2.29 -2.16
N PRO A 71 16.86 2.78 -1.16
CA PRO A 71 15.44 2.98 -1.24
C PRO A 71 15.00 3.99 -2.34
N ASP A 72 15.88 4.93 -2.74
CA ASP A 72 15.54 5.98 -3.71
C ASP A 72 15.51 5.51 -5.18
N LYS A 73 15.88 4.27 -5.48
CA LYS A 73 15.80 3.69 -6.82
C LYS A 73 14.38 3.27 -7.25
N THR A 74 13.37 3.63 -6.50
CA THR A 74 12.00 3.20 -6.79
C THR A 74 11.36 4.03 -7.89
N SER A 75 11.13 3.39 -9.02
CA SER A 75 10.24 3.86 -10.08
C SER A 75 9.02 2.95 -10.16
N ILE A 76 7.83 3.53 -10.23
CA ILE A 76 6.63 2.74 -10.48
C ILE A 76 6.43 2.58 -11.97
N ASN A 77 6.29 1.33 -12.38
CA ASN A 77 5.86 1.02 -13.73
C ASN A 77 4.33 1.14 -13.81
N MET A 78 3.87 2.24 -14.38
CA MET A 78 2.47 2.49 -14.67
C MET A 78 2.13 2.03 -16.08
N ILE A 79 0.98 1.42 -16.22
CA ILE A 79 0.42 0.96 -17.49
C ILE A 79 -0.77 1.86 -17.83
N SER A 80 -0.78 2.38 -19.04
CA SER A 80 -1.89 3.17 -19.59
C SER A 80 -2.25 2.74 -21.00
N LEU A 81 -3.46 3.07 -21.44
CA LEU A 81 -3.87 2.86 -22.81
C LEU A 81 -3.11 3.78 -23.76
N THR A 82 -2.77 3.26 -24.93
CA THR A 82 -2.38 4.08 -26.09
C THR A 82 -3.64 4.55 -26.82
N GLU A 83 -3.50 5.54 -27.73
CA GLU A 83 -4.59 5.94 -28.60
C GLU A 83 -5.13 4.77 -29.45
N LYS A 84 -4.22 3.87 -29.86
CA LYS A 84 -4.55 2.65 -30.59
C LYS A 84 -5.37 1.69 -29.71
N GLY A 85 -4.95 1.52 -28.42
CA GLY A 85 -5.65 0.66 -27.46
C GLY A 85 -7.05 1.16 -27.12
N ALA A 86 -7.22 2.48 -27.01
CA ALA A 86 -8.51 3.09 -26.72
C ALA A 86 -9.56 2.90 -27.85
N LYS A 87 -9.10 2.70 -29.08
CA LYS A 87 -9.96 2.55 -30.29
C LYS A 87 -10.26 1.09 -30.65
N VAL A 88 -9.74 0.11 -29.89
CA VAL A 88 -9.94 -1.32 -30.19
C VAL A 88 -11.34 -1.78 -29.78
N PRO A 89 -12.24 -2.12 -30.74
CA PRO A 89 -13.61 -2.50 -30.41
C PRO A 89 -13.73 -3.93 -29.89
N SER A 90 -12.83 -4.83 -30.31
CA SER A 90 -12.83 -6.24 -29.89
C SER A 90 -11.46 -6.90 -30.05
N LEU A 91 -11.18 -7.88 -29.19
CA LEU A 91 -10.02 -8.77 -29.28
C LEU A 91 -10.50 -10.21 -29.14
N LYS A 92 -9.87 -11.16 -29.87
CA LYS A 92 -10.17 -12.59 -29.75
C LYS A 92 -9.93 -13.11 -28.33
N ALA A 93 -8.92 -12.58 -27.63
CA ALA A 93 -8.59 -12.98 -26.26
C ALA A 93 -9.40 -12.14 -25.26
N LYS A 94 -10.41 -12.74 -24.64
CA LYS A 94 -11.29 -12.10 -23.64
C LYS A 94 -10.53 -11.42 -22.50
N THR A 95 -9.46 -12.05 -22.00
CA THR A 95 -8.63 -11.52 -20.92
C THR A 95 -7.94 -10.20 -21.33
N GLN A 96 -7.41 -10.13 -22.55
CA GLN A 96 -6.79 -8.91 -23.08
C GLN A 96 -7.82 -7.79 -23.24
N LEU A 97 -9.02 -8.09 -23.74
CA LEU A 97 -10.10 -7.12 -23.86
C LEU A 97 -10.55 -6.61 -22.47
N ASN A 98 -10.64 -7.48 -21.48
CA ASN A 98 -10.98 -7.09 -20.12
C ASN A 98 -9.92 -6.17 -19.49
N LEU A 99 -8.63 -6.39 -19.77
CA LEU A 99 -7.56 -5.52 -19.31
C LEU A 99 -7.66 -4.13 -19.96
N LEU A 100 -7.92 -4.04 -21.28
CA LEU A 100 -8.14 -2.75 -21.95
C LEU A 100 -9.35 -2.00 -21.37
N LYS A 101 -10.46 -2.70 -21.11
CA LYS A 101 -11.65 -2.11 -20.45
C LYS A 101 -11.34 -1.62 -19.04
N GLN A 102 -10.57 -2.37 -18.29
CA GLN A 102 -10.14 -1.97 -16.95
C GLN A 102 -9.30 -0.69 -17.00
N LEU A 103 -8.33 -0.62 -17.90
CA LEU A 103 -7.50 0.58 -18.08
C LEU A 103 -8.31 1.77 -18.63
N ALA A 104 -9.33 1.54 -19.46
CA ALA A 104 -10.23 2.60 -19.90
C ALA A 104 -11.04 3.21 -18.75
N GLN A 105 -11.34 2.43 -17.71
CA GLN A 105 -12.07 2.89 -16.54
C GLN A 105 -11.16 3.53 -15.48
N SER A 106 -9.94 3.02 -15.31
CA SER A 106 -8.99 3.47 -14.28
C SER A 106 -7.99 4.52 -14.77
N GLY A 107 -7.88 4.76 -16.07
CA GLY A 107 -6.89 5.62 -16.70
C GLY A 107 -5.50 5.00 -16.70
N LYS A 108 -4.84 4.98 -15.55
CA LYS A 108 -3.54 4.34 -15.34
C LYS A 108 -3.64 3.33 -14.20
N SER A 109 -2.85 2.26 -14.26
CA SER A 109 -2.73 1.27 -13.19
C SER A 109 -1.31 0.75 -13.10
N SER A 110 -0.84 0.48 -11.90
CA SER A 110 0.46 -0.19 -11.72
C SER A 110 0.39 -1.65 -12.18
N ILE A 111 1.53 -2.22 -12.56
CA ILE A 111 1.62 -3.66 -12.88
C ILE A 111 1.15 -4.50 -11.69
N THR A 112 1.46 -4.09 -10.47
CA THR A 112 1.04 -4.74 -9.23
C THR A 112 -0.48 -4.80 -9.10
N GLU A 113 -1.13 -3.69 -9.34
CA GLU A 113 -2.59 -3.60 -9.31
C GLU A 113 -3.24 -4.49 -10.37
N LEU A 114 -2.70 -4.49 -11.59
CA LEU A 114 -3.22 -5.32 -12.66
C LEU A 114 -3.07 -6.81 -12.33
N LYS A 115 -1.96 -7.21 -11.70
CA LYS A 115 -1.78 -8.59 -11.21
C LYS A 115 -2.78 -8.94 -10.09
N ALA A 116 -3.00 -8.04 -9.14
CA ALA A 116 -4.00 -8.24 -8.07
C ALA A 116 -5.42 -8.37 -8.63
N LEU A 117 -5.70 -7.72 -9.77
CA LEU A 117 -6.94 -7.88 -10.53
C LEU A 117 -7.00 -9.18 -11.35
N GLY A 118 -5.99 -10.04 -11.23
CA GLY A 118 -5.94 -11.35 -11.91
C GLY A 118 -5.34 -11.33 -13.31
N PHE A 119 -4.75 -10.23 -13.76
CA PHE A 119 -4.09 -10.17 -15.06
C PHE A 119 -2.66 -10.71 -14.97
N SER A 120 -2.32 -11.69 -15.80
CA SER A 120 -0.98 -12.26 -15.83
C SER A 120 0.01 -11.32 -16.52
N LYS A 121 1.31 -11.42 -16.13
CA LYS A 121 2.38 -10.68 -16.80
C LYS A 121 2.38 -10.93 -18.31
N LYS A 122 2.18 -12.18 -18.75
CA LYS A 122 2.09 -12.54 -20.18
C LYS A 122 0.98 -11.77 -20.92
N THR A 123 -0.15 -11.50 -20.24
CA THR A 123 -1.24 -10.71 -20.84
C THR A 123 -0.85 -9.25 -21.02
N ILE A 124 -0.13 -8.69 -20.05
CA ILE A 124 0.37 -7.32 -20.09
C ILE A 124 1.42 -7.19 -21.19
N ASP A 125 2.45 -8.04 -21.17
CA ASP A 125 3.54 -8.02 -22.18
C ASP A 125 2.97 -8.15 -23.61
N ALA A 126 2.02 -9.08 -23.84
CA ALA A 126 1.40 -9.26 -25.14
C ALA A 126 0.58 -8.03 -25.64
N LEU A 127 0.08 -7.19 -24.73
CA LEU A 127 -0.59 -5.94 -25.11
C LEU A 127 0.40 -4.79 -25.36
N ILE A 128 1.55 -4.81 -24.65
CA ILE A 128 2.67 -3.90 -24.92
C ILE A 128 3.24 -4.18 -26.33
N ASP A 129 3.48 -5.46 -26.66
CA ASP A 129 4.00 -5.89 -27.97
C ASP A 129 3.03 -5.50 -29.13
N LYS A 130 1.73 -5.43 -28.84
CA LYS A 130 0.72 -4.96 -29.80
C LYS A 130 0.57 -3.45 -29.83
N GLU A 131 1.33 -2.73 -29.03
CA GLU A 131 1.24 -1.26 -28.87
C GLU A 131 -0.16 -0.77 -28.43
N LEU A 132 -0.93 -1.61 -27.75
CA LEU A 132 -2.27 -1.24 -27.26
C LEU A 132 -2.21 -0.60 -25.86
N ILE A 133 -1.18 -0.90 -25.12
CA ILE A 133 -0.85 -0.26 -23.84
C ILE A 133 0.60 0.18 -23.85
N THR A 134 0.91 1.19 -23.06
CA THR A 134 2.28 1.68 -22.85
C THR A 134 2.64 1.61 -21.39
N GLN A 135 3.92 1.36 -21.14
CA GLN A 135 4.53 1.41 -19.82
C GLN A 135 5.25 2.74 -19.66
N SER A 136 4.92 3.48 -18.63
CA SER A 136 5.63 4.69 -18.20
C SER A 136 6.24 4.47 -16.82
N ILE A 137 7.39 5.10 -16.59
CA ILE A 137 8.01 5.13 -15.27
C ILE A 137 7.55 6.41 -14.60
N GLU A 138 6.74 6.31 -13.56
CA GLU A 138 6.41 7.46 -12.73
C GLU A 138 7.39 7.53 -11.56
N HIS A 139 8.03 8.69 -11.43
CA HIS A 139 8.82 9.01 -10.25
C HIS A 139 7.89 9.50 -9.15
N ASP A 140 8.32 9.27 -7.94
CA ASP A 140 7.66 9.58 -6.68
C ASP A 140 7.18 11.05 -6.61
N ASN A 141 5.97 11.28 -7.06
CA ASN A 141 5.27 12.54 -6.80
C ASN A 141 4.52 12.37 -5.48
N GLN A 142 4.87 13.17 -4.49
CA GLN A 142 4.10 13.26 -3.26
C GLN A 142 2.63 13.46 -3.61
N TRP A 143 1.76 12.59 -3.07
CA TRP A 143 0.34 12.85 -3.11
C TRP A 143 0.08 14.14 -2.32
N GLN A 144 -0.07 15.23 -3.04
CA GLN A 144 -0.56 16.45 -2.43
C GLN A 144 -2.07 16.28 -2.31
N SER A 145 -2.60 16.59 -1.14
CA SER A 145 -4.03 16.49 -0.82
C SER A 145 -4.88 17.41 -1.70
N VAL A 146 -5.05 16.98 -2.93
CA VAL A 146 -6.17 17.44 -3.74
C VAL A 146 -7.39 16.74 -3.14
N ALA A 147 -8.42 17.50 -2.82
CA ALA A 147 -9.67 16.92 -2.33
C ALA A 147 -10.04 15.71 -3.20
N PRO A 148 -10.22 14.52 -2.63
CA PRO A 148 -10.39 13.32 -3.43
C PRO A 148 -11.64 13.48 -4.30
N THR A 149 -11.52 13.18 -5.59
CA THR A 149 -12.70 13.05 -6.44
C THR A 149 -13.51 11.87 -5.89
N VAL A 150 -14.70 12.15 -5.41
CA VAL A 150 -15.56 11.12 -4.82
C VAL A 150 -16.57 10.67 -5.87
N GLY A 151 -16.55 9.37 -6.17
CA GLY A 151 -17.56 8.74 -7.01
C GLY A 151 -18.94 8.78 -6.39
N THR A 152 -19.96 8.34 -7.14
CA THR A 152 -21.35 8.28 -6.66
C THR A 152 -21.45 7.52 -5.34
N LYS A 153 -22.03 8.16 -4.32
CA LYS A 153 -22.23 7.57 -3.00
C LYS A 153 -23.73 7.33 -2.73
N PRO A 154 -24.08 6.15 -2.21
CA PRO A 154 -25.42 5.88 -1.71
C PRO A 154 -25.73 6.76 -0.51
N VAL A 155 -27.02 7.08 -0.35
CA VAL A 155 -27.50 7.76 0.85
C VAL A 155 -27.49 6.76 2.01
N LEU A 156 -26.88 7.14 3.11
CA LEU A 156 -26.86 6.33 4.33
C LEU A 156 -28.26 6.27 4.96
N ASN A 157 -28.62 5.11 5.48
CA ASN A 157 -29.77 5.04 6.38
C ASN A 157 -29.43 5.69 7.74
N LYS A 158 -30.42 5.81 8.62
CA LYS A 158 -30.25 6.50 9.91
C LYS A 158 -29.16 5.88 10.79
N GLU A 159 -29.09 4.56 10.87
CA GLU A 159 -28.12 3.83 11.69
C GLU A 159 -26.70 3.98 11.13
N GLN A 160 -26.55 3.86 9.81
CA GLN A 160 -25.28 4.07 9.12
C GLN A 160 -24.79 5.51 9.27
N ALA A 161 -25.68 6.49 9.16
CA ALA A 161 -25.36 7.90 9.35
C ALA A 161 -24.87 8.20 10.77
N VAL A 162 -25.55 7.64 11.79
CA VAL A 162 -25.12 7.75 13.19
C VAL A 162 -23.74 7.14 13.39
N ALA A 163 -23.51 5.92 12.87
CA ALA A 163 -22.22 5.25 12.98
C ALA A 163 -21.10 6.09 12.34
N CYS A 164 -21.31 6.56 11.11
CA CYS A 164 -20.35 7.39 10.38
C CYS A 164 -20.04 8.69 11.13
N THR A 165 -21.06 9.40 11.61
CA THR A 165 -20.90 10.64 12.39
C THR A 165 -20.12 10.38 13.67
N THR A 166 -20.45 9.32 14.41
CA THR A 166 -19.77 8.96 15.67
C THR A 166 -18.28 8.69 15.44
N ILE A 167 -17.94 7.98 14.38
CA ILE A 167 -16.53 7.69 14.02
C ILE A 167 -15.81 8.98 13.63
N ASN A 168 -16.39 9.79 12.76
CA ASN A 168 -15.73 10.98 12.20
C ASN A 168 -15.56 12.12 13.22
N GLN A 169 -16.45 12.22 14.21
CA GLN A 169 -16.37 13.20 15.29
C GLN A 169 -15.42 12.79 16.43
N SER A 170 -14.88 11.57 16.38
CA SER A 170 -13.97 11.11 17.42
C SER A 170 -12.63 11.87 17.37
N VAL A 171 -12.10 12.21 18.55
CA VAL A 171 -10.81 12.86 18.71
C VAL A 171 -9.83 11.88 19.35
N GLY A 172 -8.59 11.85 18.84
CA GLY A 172 -7.54 10.96 19.28
C GLY A 172 -7.81 9.50 18.91
N PHE A 173 -7.08 8.58 19.52
CA PHE A 173 -7.26 7.15 19.28
C PHE A 173 -8.57 6.66 19.87
N LYS A 174 -9.40 6.02 19.04
CA LYS A 174 -10.64 5.34 19.42
C LYS A 174 -10.78 4.03 18.67
N SER A 175 -11.34 3.03 19.35
CA SER A 175 -11.73 1.75 18.74
C SER A 175 -13.23 1.69 18.63
N PHE A 176 -13.74 1.30 17.46
CA PHE A 176 -15.16 1.12 17.18
C PHE A 176 -15.42 -0.31 16.71
N LEU A 177 -16.51 -0.89 17.16
CA LEU A 177 -17.05 -2.14 16.62
C LEU A 177 -18.31 -1.81 15.83
N LEU A 178 -18.26 -2.05 14.50
CA LEU A 178 -19.44 -1.90 13.64
C LEU A 178 -20.09 -3.27 13.41
N GLU A 179 -21.18 -3.53 14.10
CA GLU A 179 -21.96 -4.75 13.95
C GLU A 179 -23.05 -4.60 12.87
N GLY A 180 -23.37 -5.71 12.23
CA GLY A 180 -24.43 -5.77 11.23
C GLY A 180 -24.38 -7.05 10.42
N VAL A 181 -25.50 -7.50 9.92
CA VAL A 181 -25.60 -8.68 9.07
C VAL A 181 -24.89 -8.49 7.73
N THR A 182 -24.64 -9.58 7.02
CA THR A 182 -24.10 -9.50 5.65
C THR A 182 -25.08 -8.72 4.77
N GLY A 183 -24.58 -7.78 4.00
CA GLY A 183 -25.42 -6.91 3.14
C GLY A 183 -26.01 -5.68 3.83
N SER A 184 -25.80 -5.47 5.15
CA SER A 184 -26.29 -4.27 5.86
C SER A 184 -25.62 -2.95 5.47
N GLY A 185 -24.66 -2.98 4.55
CA GLY A 185 -23.99 -1.78 4.06
C GLY A 185 -22.80 -1.30 4.92
N LYS A 186 -22.24 -2.13 5.82
CA LYS A 186 -21.03 -1.79 6.59
C LYS A 186 -19.90 -1.21 5.75
N THR A 187 -19.71 -1.76 4.55
CA THR A 187 -18.66 -1.27 3.63
C THR A 187 -18.91 0.18 3.22
N GLU A 188 -20.16 0.60 3.05
CA GLU A 188 -20.46 2.00 2.72
C GLU A 188 -20.12 2.94 3.88
N VAL A 189 -20.37 2.53 5.12
CA VAL A 189 -19.95 3.29 6.31
C VAL A 189 -18.42 3.47 6.30
N TYR A 190 -17.64 2.41 6.07
CA TYR A 190 -16.18 2.51 5.97
C TYR A 190 -15.73 3.47 4.86
N LEU A 191 -16.32 3.38 3.68
CA LEU A 191 -15.97 4.23 2.55
C LEU A 191 -16.29 5.71 2.83
N GLN A 192 -17.38 6.01 3.52
CA GLN A 192 -17.71 7.39 3.89
C GLN A 192 -16.82 7.93 5.03
N CYS A 193 -16.42 7.08 5.99
CA CYS A 193 -15.42 7.47 6.98
C CYS A 193 -14.06 7.76 6.34
N LEU A 194 -13.66 6.95 5.36
CA LEU A 194 -12.40 7.17 4.62
C LEU A 194 -12.40 8.50 3.85
N GLU A 195 -13.55 8.91 3.32
CA GLU A 195 -13.68 10.20 2.60
C GLU A 195 -13.21 11.36 3.49
N GLU A 196 -13.64 11.40 4.74
CA GLU A 196 -13.23 12.43 5.71
C GLU A 196 -11.73 12.38 6.04
N VAL A 197 -11.17 11.18 6.18
CA VAL A 197 -9.73 10.99 6.40
C VAL A 197 -8.93 11.54 5.22
N LEU A 198 -9.34 11.22 4.01
CA LEU A 198 -8.66 11.68 2.79
C LEU A 198 -8.79 13.19 2.58
N GLN A 199 -9.94 13.79 2.94
CA GLN A 199 -10.13 15.24 2.89
C GLN A 199 -9.20 15.99 3.83
N ARG A 200 -8.80 15.37 4.95
CA ARG A 200 -7.79 15.92 5.86
C ARG A 200 -6.36 15.73 5.37
N GLY A 201 -6.16 15.06 4.24
CA GLY A 201 -4.84 14.72 3.72
C GLY A 201 -4.13 13.61 4.51
N GLU A 202 -4.88 12.84 5.28
CA GLU A 202 -4.37 11.73 6.06
C GLU A 202 -4.40 10.42 5.26
N GLN A 203 -3.56 9.46 5.64
CA GLN A 203 -3.52 8.14 5.03
C GLN A 203 -4.46 7.16 5.74
N ALA A 204 -4.92 6.17 5.02
CA ALA A 204 -5.79 5.13 5.55
C ALA A 204 -5.25 3.73 5.27
N LEU A 205 -5.25 2.88 6.30
CA LEU A 205 -4.94 1.46 6.19
C LEU A 205 -6.22 0.63 6.32
N VAL A 206 -6.53 -0.14 5.29
CA VAL A 206 -7.67 -1.06 5.27
C VAL A 206 -7.17 -2.49 5.36
N LEU A 207 -7.37 -3.12 6.50
CA LEU A 207 -7.00 -4.51 6.72
C LEU A 207 -8.12 -5.45 6.25
N VAL A 208 -7.78 -6.37 5.36
CA VAL A 208 -8.70 -7.40 4.89
C VAL A 208 -8.06 -8.79 5.05
N PRO A 209 -8.85 -9.83 5.34
CA PRO A 209 -8.36 -11.20 5.24
C PRO A 209 -7.84 -11.48 3.82
N GLU A 210 -6.87 -12.41 3.66
CA GLU A 210 -6.32 -12.74 2.33
C GLU A 210 -7.39 -13.12 1.31
N ILE A 211 -8.40 -13.90 1.74
CA ILE A 211 -9.57 -14.25 0.93
C ILE A 211 -10.47 -13.05 0.58
N GLY A 212 -10.37 -11.95 1.31
CA GLY A 212 -11.13 -10.71 1.10
C GLY A 212 -10.46 -9.73 0.15
N LEU A 213 -9.17 -9.92 -0.16
CA LEU A 213 -8.44 -9.08 -1.10
C LEU A 213 -8.74 -9.50 -2.55
N THR A 214 -9.99 -9.36 -2.93
CA THR A 214 -10.48 -9.72 -4.26
C THR A 214 -10.44 -8.52 -5.22
N PRO A 215 -10.41 -8.76 -6.54
CA PRO A 215 -10.56 -7.70 -7.53
C PRO A 215 -11.82 -6.86 -7.32
N GLN A 216 -12.90 -7.49 -6.86
CA GLN A 216 -14.16 -6.79 -6.56
C GLN A 216 -14.01 -5.80 -5.40
N THR A 217 -13.31 -6.19 -4.33
CA THR A 217 -13.01 -5.32 -3.19
C THR A 217 -12.20 -4.11 -3.65
N VAL A 218 -11.10 -4.33 -4.34
CA VAL A 218 -10.23 -3.26 -4.85
C VAL A 218 -11.00 -2.31 -5.79
N ASN A 219 -11.77 -2.86 -6.73
CA ASN A 219 -12.57 -2.05 -7.65
C ASN A 219 -13.65 -1.21 -6.95
N ARG A 220 -14.18 -1.66 -5.81
CA ARG A 220 -15.12 -0.87 -5.00
C ARG A 220 -14.46 0.41 -4.48
N PHE A 221 -13.25 0.30 -3.95
CA PHE A 221 -12.46 1.47 -3.49
C PHE A 221 -12.11 2.39 -4.66
N ARG A 222 -11.64 1.86 -5.79
CA ARG A 222 -11.28 2.65 -6.96
C ARG A 222 -12.46 3.41 -7.56
N ARG A 223 -13.64 2.79 -7.62
CA ARG A 223 -14.85 3.47 -8.09
C ARG A 223 -15.26 4.59 -7.15
N ARG A 224 -15.03 4.40 -5.85
CA ARG A 224 -15.34 5.41 -4.84
C ARG A 224 -14.33 6.56 -4.87
N PHE A 225 -13.06 6.29 -5.08
CA PHE A 225 -11.94 7.21 -5.05
C PHE A 225 -11.10 7.09 -6.32
N PRO A 226 -11.62 7.54 -7.49
CA PRO A 226 -11.02 7.26 -8.79
C PRO A 226 -9.61 7.85 -8.97
N ASP A 227 -9.36 9.04 -8.41
CA ASP A 227 -8.09 9.76 -8.55
C ASP A 227 -7.18 9.62 -7.33
N THR A 228 -7.54 8.72 -6.43
CA THR A 228 -6.81 8.52 -5.17
C THR A 228 -5.78 7.40 -5.32
N PRO A 229 -4.51 7.62 -4.94
CA PRO A 229 -3.48 6.60 -4.97
C PRO A 229 -3.79 5.48 -3.98
N ILE A 230 -4.17 4.32 -4.50
CA ILE A 230 -4.48 3.11 -3.72
C ILE A 230 -3.40 2.06 -3.96
N MET A 231 -2.71 1.67 -2.89
CA MET A 231 -1.69 0.63 -2.93
C MET A 231 -2.23 -0.68 -2.33
N LEU A 232 -1.69 -1.79 -2.82
CA LEU A 232 -2.04 -3.12 -2.33
C LEU A 232 -0.86 -3.74 -1.58
N TRP A 233 -1.15 -4.48 -0.49
CA TRP A 233 -0.15 -5.21 0.27
C TRP A 233 -0.60 -6.62 0.58
N HIS A 234 0.06 -7.61 -0.05
CA HIS A 234 -0.24 -9.03 0.13
C HIS A 234 0.97 -9.93 -0.11
N SER A 235 0.82 -11.21 0.19
CA SER A 235 1.91 -12.20 0.13
C SER A 235 2.49 -12.41 -1.28
N ALA A 236 1.68 -12.23 -2.33
CA ALA A 236 2.10 -12.45 -3.72
C ALA A 236 2.86 -11.25 -4.35
N LEU A 237 3.09 -10.15 -3.62
CA LEU A 237 3.94 -9.06 -4.08
C LEU A 237 5.39 -9.51 -4.18
N THR A 238 6.07 -9.13 -5.26
CA THR A 238 7.53 -9.26 -5.39
C THR A 238 8.24 -8.32 -4.42
N ASP A 239 9.51 -8.58 -4.14
CA ASP A 239 10.31 -7.73 -3.24
C ASP A 239 10.40 -6.27 -3.73
N ASN A 240 10.46 -6.06 -5.04
CA ASN A 240 10.45 -4.71 -5.62
C ASN A 240 9.10 -4.01 -5.43
N GLU A 241 7.99 -4.71 -5.65
CA GLU A 241 6.65 -4.19 -5.42
C GLU A 241 6.42 -3.85 -3.93
N ARG A 242 6.94 -4.68 -3.02
CA ARG A 242 6.91 -4.41 -1.58
C ARG A 242 7.73 -3.17 -1.22
N LEU A 243 8.94 -3.05 -1.76
CA LEU A 243 9.77 -1.87 -1.55
C LEU A 243 9.06 -0.60 -2.02
N GLN A 244 8.47 -0.64 -3.21
CA GLN A 244 7.72 0.49 -3.76
C GLN A 244 6.56 0.88 -2.85
N THR A 245 5.69 -0.07 -2.48
CA THR A 245 4.56 0.21 -1.60
C THR A 245 5.01 0.77 -0.25
N TRP A 246 6.07 0.19 0.33
CA TRP A 246 6.65 0.65 1.59
C TRP A 246 7.11 2.11 1.50
N ARG A 247 7.82 2.46 0.43
CA ARG A 247 8.30 3.84 0.16
C ARG A 247 7.16 4.82 -0.07
N PHE A 248 6.11 4.40 -0.79
CA PHE A 248 4.94 5.25 -0.99
C PHE A 248 4.21 5.55 0.32
N CYS A 249 4.15 4.58 1.23
CA CYS A 249 3.62 4.81 2.58
C CYS A 249 4.49 5.80 3.35
N GLU A 250 5.81 5.56 3.40
CA GLU A 250 6.77 6.40 4.14
C GLU A 250 6.76 7.85 3.68
N LYS A 251 6.66 8.09 2.37
CA LYS A 251 6.65 9.45 1.81
C LYS A 251 5.28 10.11 1.79
N GLY A 252 4.22 9.44 2.27
CA GLY A 252 2.87 9.93 2.17
C GLY A 252 2.34 10.01 0.73
N SER A 253 2.96 9.30 -0.22
CA SER A 253 2.59 9.31 -1.64
C SER A 253 1.42 8.38 -1.96
N CYS A 254 0.93 7.59 -1.02
CA CYS A 254 -0.30 6.82 -1.12
C CYS A 254 -1.33 7.31 -0.10
N ALA A 255 -2.59 7.31 -0.48
CA ALA A 255 -3.68 7.74 0.36
C ALA A 255 -4.36 6.57 1.07
N ILE A 256 -4.52 5.46 0.37
CA ILE A 256 -5.14 4.24 0.90
C ILE A 256 -4.22 3.05 0.64
N VAL A 257 -3.98 2.25 1.68
CA VAL A 257 -3.42 0.92 1.52
C VAL A 257 -4.48 -0.12 1.86
N ILE A 258 -4.72 -1.04 0.94
CA ILE A 258 -5.56 -2.22 1.20
C ILE A 258 -4.63 -3.41 1.33
N GLY A 259 -4.60 -4.03 2.50
CA GLY A 259 -3.64 -5.08 2.72
C GLY A 259 -4.08 -6.15 3.71
N THR A 260 -3.27 -7.21 3.76
CA THR A 260 -3.42 -8.29 4.73
C THR A 260 -2.75 -7.91 6.05
N ARG A 261 -2.77 -8.80 7.04
CA ARG A 261 -2.26 -8.54 8.39
C ARG A 261 -0.87 -7.90 8.44
N SER A 262 0.04 -8.29 7.56
CA SER A 262 1.42 -7.76 7.56
C SER A 262 1.53 -6.29 7.16
N SER A 263 0.49 -5.71 6.56
CA SER A 263 0.49 -4.27 6.21
C SER A 263 0.43 -3.34 7.42
N ILE A 264 0.15 -3.85 8.62
CA ILE A 264 0.21 -3.05 9.86
C ILE A 264 1.63 -2.50 10.14
N PHE A 265 2.65 -3.11 9.56
CA PHE A 265 4.04 -2.69 9.71
C PHE A 265 4.51 -1.72 8.61
N LEU A 266 3.63 -1.21 7.79
CA LEU A 266 3.96 -0.17 6.83
C LEU A 266 4.15 1.18 7.55
N PRO A 267 5.08 2.03 7.07
CA PRO A 267 5.37 3.32 7.68
C PRO A 267 4.36 4.37 7.21
N PHE A 268 3.32 4.59 8.04
CA PHE A 268 2.33 5.65 7.84
C PHE A 268 2.69 6.90 8.60
#